data_8a5622e2d4a7ead9521d94ecabfaca79
#
_entry.id   8a5622e2d4a7ead9521d94ecabfaca79
#
_cell.length_a   1.000
_cell.length_b   1.000
_cell.length_c   1.000
_cell.angle_alpha   90.00
_cell.angle_beta   90.00
_cell.angle_gamma   90.00
#
_symmetry.space_group_name_H-M   'P 1'
#
loop_
_entity.id
_entity.type
_entity.pdbx_description
1 polymer ?
#
loop_
_entity_poly.entity_id
_entity_poly.type
_entity_poly.pdbx_seq_one_letter_code
_entity_poly.pdbx_strand_id
1 'polypeptide(L)'
;RVRRVDEWVDLRERSKEDREKRATTGESDYVDRSEILLPDRQSAELAAAARRLNPAAVGTIPMEYVDDTIGFNPEWIVDKISPRPILFITSEDDRLVLPEESEQLYAHAGEPKKLVILKGYGHYEVYSEPAFSEVMGETLEWYGEYL
;
A
#
# COMPACT_ATOMS: atom_id res chain seq x y z
N ARG A 1 13.38 2.48 6.35
CA ARG A 1 13.87 1.50 7.35
C ARG A 1 13.38 0.12 6.95
N VAL A 2 14.24 -0.86 6.97
CA VAL A 2 13.87 -2.27 6.77
C VAL A 2 13.77 -2.93 8.13
N ARG A 3 12.77 -3.77 8.34
CA ARG A 3 12.61 -4.55 9.56
C ARG A 3 13.71 -5.60 9.66
N ARG A 4 14.34 -5.72 10.83
CA ARG A 4 15.32 -6.77 11.09
C ARG A 4 14.61 -8.12 11.21
N VAL A 5 15.37 -9.21 11.07
CA VAL A 5 14.81 -10.57 11.14
C VAL A 5 14.18 -10.85 12.51
N ASP A 6 14.83 -10.43 13.60
CA ASP A 6 14.32 -10.60 14.96
C ASP A 6 13.03 -9.81 15.20
N GLU A 7 12.94 -8.56 14.72
CA GLU A 7 11.73 -7.74 14.77
C GLU A 7 10.58 -8.37 13.94
N TRP A 8 10.92 -9.04 12.85
CA TRP A 8 9.94 -9.74 12.02
C TRP A 8 9.42 -11.03 12.67
N VAL A 9 10.30 -11.78 13.33
CA VAL A 9 9.93 -12.98 14.07
C VAL A 9 9.01 -12.62 15.23
N ASP A 10 9.35 -11.59 16.00
CA ASP A 10 8.51 -11.08 17.10
C ASP A 10 7.11 -10.64 16.59
N LEU A 11 7.06 -9.88 15.53
CA LEU A 11 5.78 -9.43 14.95
C LEU A 11 4.90 -10.61 14.53
N ARG A 12 5.48 -11.63 13.93
CA ARG A 12 4.74 -12.83 13.52
C ARG A 12 4.24 -13.66 14.70
N GLU A 13 5.03 -13.78 15.77
CA GLU A 13 4.57 -14.47 16.97
C GLU A 13 3.42 -13.73 17.66
N ARG A 14 3.52 -12.42 17.79
CA ARG A 14 2.44 -11.56 18.31
C ARG A 14 1.17 -11.67 17.45
N SER A 15 1.31 -11.68 16.11
CA SER A 15 0.18 -11.89 15.21
C SER A 15 -0.47 -13.26 15.37
N LYS A 16 0.32 -14.30 15.64
CA LYS A 16 -0.19 -15.64 15.92
C LYS A 16 -0.97 -15.68 17.24
N GLU A 17 -0.42 -15.09 18.30
CA GLU A 17 -1.11 -14.98 19.62
C GLU A 17 -2.44 -14.22 19.49
N ASP A 18 -2.45 -13.11 18.75
CA ASP A 18 -3.66 -12.36 18.47
C ASP A 18 -4.69 -13.19 17.69
N ARG A 19 -4.26 -14.00 16.72
CA ARG A 19 -5.15 -14.89 15.96
C ARG A 19 -5.78 -15.96 16.86
N GLU A 20 -5.03 -16.54 17.78
CA GLU A 20 -5.54 -17.48 18.78
C GLU A 20 -6.56 -16.81 19.71
N LYS A 21 -6.29 -15.57 20.13
CA LYS A 21 -7.22 -14.75 20.89
C LYS A 21 -8.50 -14.47 20.10
N ARG A 22 -8.37 -13.99 18.86
CA ARG A 22 -9.53 -13.68 17.98
C ARG A 22 -10.42 -14.91 17.75
N ALA A 23 -9.82 -16.08 17.60
CA ALA A 23 -10.58 -17.33 17.43
C ALA A 23 -11.50 -17.66 18.62
N THR A 24 -11.19 -17.17 19.83
CA THR A 24 -11.95 -17.44 21.05
C THR A 24 -12.81 -16.26 21.51
N THR A 25 -12.37 -15.02 21.25
CA THR A 25 -13.03 -13.81 21.74
C THR A 25 -13.73 -12.99 20.67
N GLY A 26 -13.32 -13.16 19.40
CA GLY A 26 -13.74 -12.29 18.30
C GLY A 26 -13.04 -10.92 18.28
N GLU A 27 -12.05 -10.68 19.17
CA GLU A 27 -11.42 -9.37 19.33
C GLU A 27 -9.91 -9.43 19.04
N SER A 28 -9.41 -8.48 18.25
CA SER A 28 -7.98 -8.26 17.98
C SER A 28 -7.38 -7.27 18.98
N ASP A 29 -6.08 -7.43 19.27
CA ASP A 29 -5.30 -6.43 19.96
C ASP A 29 -5.00 -5.23 19.06
N TYR A 30 -4.98 -4.02 19.63
CA TYR A 30 -4.67 -2.80 18.91
C TYR A 30 -3.27 -2.31 19.24
N VAL A 31 -2.49 -1.99 18.23
CA VAL A 31 -1.11 -1.52 18.35
C VAL A 31 -0.90 -0.22 17.59
N ASP A 32 0.16 0.52 17.90
CA ASP A 32 0.51 1.70 17.13
C ASP A 32 0.82 1.29 15.67
N ARG A 33 0.25 2.02 14.72
CA ARG A 33 0.43 1.76 13.29
C ARG A 33 1.91 1.61 12.90
N SER A 34 2.80 2.39 13.51
CA SER A 34 4.24 2.36 13.22
C SER A 34 4.94 1.07 13.66
N GLU A 35 4.31 0.26 14.52
CA GLU A 35 4.82 -1.06 14.88
C GLU A 35 4.66 -2.07 13.74
N ILE A 36 3.59 -1.93 12.94
CA ILE A 36 3.31 -2.82 11.82
C ILE A 36 3.85 -2.22 10.52
N LEU A 37 3.49 -0.98 10.20
CA LEU A 37 3.91 -0.27 9.01
C LEU A 37 5.10 0.64 9.34
N LEU A 38 6.31 0.17 9.05
CA LEU A 38 7.52 0.96 9.31
C LEU A 38 7.52 2.20 8.42
N PRO A 39 7.40 3.41 8.98
CA PRO A 39 7.37 4.61 8.16
C PRO A 39 8.77 4.88 7.59
N ASP A 40 8.83 5.31 6.35
CA ASP A 40 9.96 6.03 5.81
C ASP A 40 10.03 7.44 6.41
N ARG A 41 11.03 8.22 6.05
CA ARG A 41 11.21 9.57 6.59
C ARG A 41 10.02 10.47 6.25
N GLN A 42 9.56 10.46 5.01
CA GLN A 42 8.47 11.32 4.55
C GLN A 42 7.14 10.95 5.23
N SER A 43 6.83 9.66 5.34
CA SER A 43 5.67 9.15 6.06
C SER A 43 5.69 9.55 7.53
N ALA A 44 6.86 9.48 8.19
CA ALA A 44 6.99 9.88 9.58
C ALA A 44 6.77 11.39 9.79
N GLU A 45 7.28 12.23 8.88
CA GLU A 45 7.08 13.69 8.90
C GLU A 45 5.60 14.05 8.69
N LEU A 46 4.93 13.41 7.72
CA LEU A 46 3.50 13.59 7.47
C LEU A 46 2.63 13.13 8.66
N ALA A 47 2.94 11.98 9.24
CA ALA A 47 2.25 11.50 10.44
C ALA A 47 2.43 12.45 11.62
N ALA A 48 3.63 13.00 11.82
CA ALA A 48 3.90 13.99 12.86
C ALA A 48 3.12 15.30 12.62
N ALA A 49 3.01 15.75 11.37
CA ALA A 49 2.21 16.93 11.02
C ALA A 49 0.71 16.68 11.25
N ALA A 50 0.19 15.52 10.84
CA ALA A 50 -1.20 15.14 11.06
C ALA A 50 -1.55 15.09 12.56
N ARG A 51 -0.66 14.53 13.40
CA ARG A 51 -0.84 14.51 14.86
C ARG A 51 -0.92 15.90 15.50
N ARG A 52 -0.17 16.88 14.96
CA ARG A 52 -0.23 18.28 15.44
C ARG A 52 -1.57 18.93 15.13
N LEU A 53 -2.15 18.64 13.98
CA LEU A 53 -3.44 19.18 13.53
C LEU A 53 -4.61 18.47 14.22
N ASN A 54 -4.52 17.18 14.40
CA ASN A 54 -5.54 16.36 15.05
C ASN A 54 -4.87 15.21 15.85
N PRO A 55 -4.73 15.35 17.17
CA PRO A 55 -4.14 14.30 18.01
C PRO A 55 -4.84 12.92 17.93
N ALA A 56 -6.11 12.90 17.54
CA ALA A 56 -6.89 11.68 17.34
C ALA A 56 -6.71 11.05 15.93
N ALA A 57 -6.04 11.73 15.01
CA ALA A 57 -5.90 11.28 13.63
C ALA A 57 -4.95 10.09 13.45
N VAL A 58 -4.17 9.76 14.47
CA VAL A 58 -3.26 8.61 14.39
C VAL A 58 -3.79 7.54 15.32
N GLY A 59 -4.53 6.65 14.71
CA GLY A 59 -5.08 5.52 15.41
C GLY A 59 -4.08 4.38 15.58
N THR A 60 -4.38 3.58 16.54
CA THR A 60 -3.97 2.19 16.59
C THR A 60 -4.66 1.42 15.47
N ILE A 61 -4.02 0.37 14.99
CA ILE A 61 -4.61 -0.58 14.05
C ILE A 61 -4.66 -1.96 14.70
N PRO A 62 -5.61 -2.82 14.32
CA PRO A 62 -5.67 -4.17 14.88
C PRO A 62 -4.45 -4.99 14.44
N MET A 63 -3.96 -5.86 15.30
CA MET A 63 -2.87 -6.79 15.01
C MET A 63 -3.23 -7.74 13.85
N GLU A 64 -4.51 -8.03 13.65
CA GLU A 64 -5.06 -8.74 12.50
C GLU A 64 -4.55 -8.22 11.15
N TYR A 65 -4.28 -6.92 11.06
CA TYR A 65 -3.72 -6.28 9.86
C TYR A 65 -2.41 -6.93 9.39
N VAL A 66 -1.65 -7.55 10.29
CA VAL A 66 -0.43 -8.30 9.93
C VAL A 66 -0.78 -9.53 9.08
N ASP A 67 -1.79 -10.29 9.51
CA ASP A 67 -2.26 -11.48 8.77
C ASP A 67 -2.84 -11.08 7.41
N ASP A 68 -3.66 -10.03 7.37
CA ASP A 68 -4.27 -9.52 6.14
C ASP A 68 -3.21 -9.04 5.14
N THR A 69 -2.19 -8.34 5.62
CA THR A 69 -1.08 -7.87 4.77
C THR A 69 -0.26 -9.03 4.20
N ILE A 70 0.04 -10.04 5.03
CA ILE A 70 0.77 -11.24 4.58
C ILE A 70 -0.07 -12.07 3.60
N GLY A 71 -1.38 -12.13 3.83
CA GLY A 71 -2.33 -12.87 2.99
C GLY A 71 -2.71 -12.16 1.69
N PHE A 72 -2.42 -10.86 1.55
CA PHE A 72 -2.75 -10.08 0.38
C PHE A 72 -1.73 -10.28 -0.73
N ASN A 73 -2.08 -11.09 -1.72
CA ASN A 73 -1.21 -11.44 -2.85
C ASN A 73 -1.94 -11.14 -4.19
N PRO A 74 -1.98 -9.88 -4.62
CA PRO A 74 -2.70 -9.47 -5.82
C PRO A 74 -2.16 -10.12 -7.11
N GLU A 75 -0.89 -10.46 -7.16
CA GLU A 75 -0.27 -11.15 -8.29
C GLU A 75 -0.88 -12.55 -8.56
N TRP A 76 -1.54 -13.19 -7.60
CA TRP A 76 -2.22 -14.48 -7.79
C TRP A 76 -3.58 -14.38 -8.49
N ILE A 77 -4.11 -13.17 -8.61
CA ILE A 77 -5.45 -12.94 -9.13
C ILE A 77 -5.53 -11.87 -10.22
N VAL A 78 -4.46 -11.11 -10.45
CA VAL A 78 -4.45 -9.98 -11.39
C VAL A 78 -4.75 -10.42 -12.83
N ASP A 79 -4.34 -11.62 -13.23
CA ASP A 79 -4.64 -12.23 -14.53
C ASP A 79 -6.16 -12.43 -14.75
N LYS A 80 -6.92 -12.64 -13.66
CA LYS A 80 -8.37 -12.86 -13.68
C LYS A 80 -9.19 -11.58 -13.84
N ILE A 81 -8.54 -10.42 -13.85
CA ILE A 81 -9.21 -9.14 -14.14
C ILE A 81 -9.62 -9.08 -15.60
N SER A 82 -8.77 -9.61 -16.50
CA SER A 82 -9.08 -9.70 -17.93
C SER A 82 -10.42 -10.46 -18.16
N PRO A 83 -11.26 -10.02 -19.12
CA PRO A 83 -11.04 -8.98 -20.12
C PRO A 83 -11.37 -7.54 -19.67
N ARG A 84 -11.55 -7.28 -18.38
CA ARG A 84 -11.76 -5.92 -17.88
C ARG A 84 -10.45 -5.14 -17.97
N PRO A 85 -10.50 -3.87 -18.44
CA PRO A 85 -9.31 -3.03 -18.54
C PRO A 85 -8.70 -2.74 -17.19
N ILE A 86 -7.36 -2.72 -17.12
CA ILE A 86 -6.62 -2.37 -15.91
C ILE A 86 -5.51 -1.35 -16.22
N LEU A 87 -5.49 -0.26 -15.46
CA LEU A 87 -4.45 0.76 -15.52
C LEU A 87 -3.62 0.72 -14.24
N PHE A 88 -2.31 0.60 -14.38
CA PHE A 88 -1.33 0.76 -13.30
C PHE A 88 -0.66 2.12 -13.45
N ILE A 89 -0.61 2.89 -12.36
CA ILE A 89 0.16 4.14 -12.29
C ILE A 89 1.07 4.05 -11.07
N THR A 90 2.34 4.25 -11.25
CA THR A 90 3.35 4.27 -10.19
C THR A 90 4.35 5.41 -10.41
N SER A 91 5.13 5.72 -9.40
CA SER A 91 6.16 6.77 -9.43
C SER A 91 7.55 6.16 -9.43
N GLU A 92 8.46 6.69 -10.27
CA GLU A 92 9.82 6.18 -10.45
C GLU A 92 10.64 6.21 -9.15
N ASP A 93 10.47 7.25 -8.34
CA ASP A 93 11.22 7.45 -7.10
C ASP A 93 10.45 7.05 -5.84
N ASP A 94 9.39 6.24 -6.00
CA ASP A 94 8.64 5.71 -4.85
C ASP A 94 9.54 4.78 -4.02
N ARG A 95 9.76 5.14 -2.75
CA ARG A 95 10.57 4.39 -1.79
C ARG A 95 9.71 3.64 -0.77
N LEU A 96 8.42 3.81 -0.83
CA LEU A 96 7.47 3.15 0.07
C LEU A 96 6.82 1.94 -0.60
N VAL A 97 6.35 2.12 -1.84
CA VAL A 97 5.86 1.06 -2.72
C VAL A 97 6.70 1.10 -3.98
N LEU A 98 7.59 0.14 -4.13
CA LEU A 98 8.56 0.15 -5.22
C LEU A 98 7.88 0.01 -6.58
N PRO A 99 8.31 0.76 -7.61
CA PRO A 99 7.71 0.68 -8.95
C PRO A 99 7.77 -0.73 -9.56
N GLU A 100 8.77 -1.52 -9.17
CA GLU A 100 8.91 -2.92 -9.61
C GLU A 100 7.71 -3.80 -9.22
N GLU A 101 7.00 -3.46 -8.14
CA GLU A 101 5.79 -4.19 -7.77
C GLU A 101 4.65 -3.96 -8.78
N SER A 102 4.49 -2.73 -9.24
CA SER A 102 3.53 -2.40 -10.32
C SER A 102 3.95 -3.02 -11.65
N GLU A 103 5.23 -3.06 -11.96
CA GLU A 103 5.77 -3.72 -13.15
C GLU A 103 5.49 -5.24 -13.13
N GLN A 104 5.65 -5.89 -11.98
CA GLN A 104 5.35 -7.31 -11.81
C GLN A 104 3.85 -7.59 -11.99
N LEU A 105 2.98 -6.79 -11.36
CA LEU A 105 1.53 -6.92 -11.55
C LEU A 105 1.14 -6.71 -13.00
N TYR A 106 1.70 -5.69 -13.67
CA TYR A 106 1.48 -5.46 -15.09
C TYR A 106 1.94 -6.64 -15.96
N ALA A 107 3.09 -7.24 -15.64
CA ALA A 107 3.58 -8.40 -16.37
C ALA A 107 2.62 -9.60 -16.29
N HIS A 108 1.98 -9.81 -15.14
CA HIS A 108 1.03 -10.91 -14.92
C HIS A 108 -0.39 -10.60 -15.38
N ALA A 109 -0.79 -9.33 -15.44
CA ALA A 109 -2.13 -8.94 -15.87
C ALA A 109 -2.40 -9.33 -17.33
N GLY A 110 -3.66 -9.70 -17.61
CA GLY A 110 -4.15 -9.90 -18.99
C GLY A 110 -4.58 -8.59 -19.65
N GLU A 111 -4.74 -8.63 -20.99
CA GLU A 111 -5.23 -7.48 -21.78
C GLU A 111 -6.73 -7.21 -21.55
N PRO A 112 -7.19 -5.94 -21.71
CA PRO A 112 -6.40 -4.73 -21.99
C PRO A 112 -5.73 -4.19 -20.72
N LYS A 113 -4.49 -3.75 -20.85
CA LYS A 113 -3.71 -3.23 -19.71
C LYS A 113 -2.79 -2.08 -20.11
N LYS A 114 -2.53 -1.15 -19.20
CA LYS A 114 -1.56 -0.05 -19.39
C LYS A 114 -0.74 0.11 -18.09
N LEU A 115 0.54 0.41 -18.22
CA LEU A 115 1.42 0.83 -17.14
C LEU A 115 1.97 2.22 -17.43
N VAL A 116 1.85 3.11 -16.45
CA VAL A 116 2.41 4.47 -16.48
C VAL A 116 3.38 4.61 -15.31
N ILE A 117 4.62 4.98 -15.60
CA ILE A 117 5.65 5.28 -14.59
C ILE A 117 5.91 6.78 -14.64
N LEU A 118 5.47 7.49 -13.62
CA LEU A 118 5.65 8.93 -13.49
C LEU A 118 7.10 9.23 -13.10
N LYS A 119 7.77 10.05 -13.90
CA LYS A 119 9.21 10.32 -13.75
C LYS A 119 9.49 11.43 -12.74
N GLY A 120 10.45 11.17 -11.84
CA GLY A 120 10.94 12.16 -10.89
C GLY A 120 9.99 12.47 -9.72
N TYR A 121 9.01 11.61 -9.47
CA TYR A 121 8.09 11.74 -8.34
C TYR A 121 8.23 10.58 -7.36
N GLY A 122 8.03 10.87 -6.08
CA GLY A 122 7.94 9.90 -5.00
C GLY A 122 6.50 9.54 -4.66
N HIS A 123 6.32 8.81 -3.55
CA HIS A 123 5.04 8.22 -3.14
C HIS A 123 3.89 9.22 -2.95
N TYR A 124 4.18 10.37 -2.32
CA TYR A 124 3.12 11.33 -1.93
C TYR A 124 2.93 12.47 -2.93
N GLU A 125 3.85 12.65 -3.86
CA GLU A 125 3.83 13.77 -4.81
C GLU A 125 2.71 13.65 -5.83
N VAL A 126 2.22 12.44 -6.07
CA VAL A 126 1.08 12.15 -6.96
C VAL A 126 -0.24 12.80 -6.50
N TYR A 127 -0.33 13.23 -5.25
CA TYR A 127 -1.50 13.93 -4.69
C TYR A 127 -1.45 15.45 -4.83
N SER A 128 -0.41 15.99 -5.46
CA SER A 128 -0.22 17.43 -5.65
C SER A 128 0.30 17.74 -7.06
N GLU A 129 0.09 19.00 -7.49
CA GLU A 129 0.62 19.47 -8.77
C GLU A 129 2.17 19.51 -8.79
N PRO A 130 2.80 19.21 -9.93
CA PRO A 130 2.17 18.90 -11.23
C PRO A 130 1.80 17.42 -11.43
N ALA A 131 2.27 16.49 -10.59
CA ALA A 131 2.07 15.05 -10.75
C ALA A 131 0.58 14.65 -10.75
N PHE A 132 -0.25 15.33 -9.95
CA PHE A 132 -1.68 15.08 -9.90
C PHE A 132 -2.35 15.26 -11.28
N SER A 133 -2.00 16.33 -12.01
CA SER A 133 -2.52 16.54 -13.36
C SER A 133 -2.08 15.45 -14.34
N GLU A 134 -0.87 14.91 -14.22
CA GLU A 134 -0.39 13.81 -15.04
C GLU A 134 -1.18 12.51 -14.74
N VAL A 135 -1.36 12.17 -13.46
CA VAL A 135 -2.19 11.03 -13.02
C VAL A 135 -3.61 11.15 -13.56
N MET A 136 -4.22 12.34 -13.43
CA MET A 136 -5.59 12.57 -13.89
C MET A 136 -5.71 12.49 -15.40
N GLY A 137 -4.72 13.00 -16.15
CA GLY A 137 -4.68 12.90 -17.60
C GLY A 137 -4.72 11.46 -18.08
N GLU A 138 -3.81 10.63 -17.59
CA GLU A 138 -3.72 9.21 -17.91
C GLU A 138 -4.99 8.43 -17.50
N THR A 139 -5.54 8.76 -16.32
CA THR A 139 -6.74 8.12 -15.80
C THR A 139 -7.98 8.46 -16.63
N LEU A 140 -8.17 9.73 -16.99
CA LEU A 140 -9.31 10.17 -17.78
C LEU A 140 -9.24 9.67 -19.23
N GLU A 141 -8.04 9.62 -19.83
CA GLU A 141 -7.84 9.03 -21.13
C GLU A 141 -8.24 7.54 -21.12
N TRP A 142 -7.75 6.78 -20.13
CA TRP A 142 -8.08 5.36 -19.99
C TRP A 142 -9.58 5.11 -19.80
N TYR A 143 -10.22 5.87 -18.93
CA TYR A 143 -11.67 5.76 -18.74
C TYR A 143 -12.47 6.19 -19.99
N GLY A 144 -11.98 7.19 -20.73
CA GLY A 144 -12.63 7.61 -21.98
C GLY A 144 -12.56 6.56 -23.08
N GLU A 145 -11.56 5.66 -23.03
CA GLU A 145 -11.43 4.55 -23.98
C GLU A 145 -12.33 3.35 -23.62
N TYR A 146 -12.51 3.07 -22.31
CA TYR A 146 -13.10 1.79 -21.87
C TYR A 146 -14.40 1.91 -21.07
N LEU A 147 -14.86 3.10 -20.74
CA LEU A 147 -16.14 3.36 -20.06
C LEU A 147 -17.07 4.23 -20.90
#